data_26300b7a3b11cc232ccbebbfe667c1ff
#
_entry.id   26300b7a3b11cc232ccbebbfe667c1ff
#
_cell.length_a   1.000
_cell.length_b   1.000
_cell.length_c   1.000
_cell.angle_alpha   90.00
_cell.angle_beta   90.00
_cell.angle_gamma   90.00
#
_symmetry.space_group_name_H-M   'P 1'
#
loop_
_entity.id
_entity.type
_entity.pdbx_description
1 polymer ?
#
loop_
_entity_poly.entity_id
_entity_poly.type
_entity_poly.pdbx_seq_one_letter_code
_entity_poly.pdbx_strand_id
1 'polypeptide(L)'
;MIKKYIFTCSVFFIFLGCNKKDKDCYEKYQDLYLKRYNLWFGSENHPEIPNESIEYDELIKQTNDSLQIMLDCAIKQNPKNEMLYLYKMKQLYLAGKLKDTSSFLKTVDKEIVKQDMYFQMSLFSTLCRELDENKIPIEDYKLLLKQYSPDLNPVYKERAFELFLSYLITNNLDEFKKELQKKYSKTILPEDLNDRKRIIENIMMRGDRLIFD
;
A
#
# COMPACT_ATOMS: atom_id res chain seq x y z
N MET A 1 -11.01 65.74 14.60
CA MET A 1 -11.84 64.74 13.92
C MET A 1 -11.06 63.74 13.09
N ILE A 2 -9.79 63.46 13.38
CA ILE A 2 -8.93 62.55 12.56
C ILE A 2 -8.59 61.25 13.29
N LYS A 3 -8.86 61.12 14.59
CA LYS A 3 -8.52 59.92 15.37
C LYS A 3 -9.51 58.74 15.29
N LYS A 4 -10.68 58.90 14.66
CA LYS A 4 -11.72 57.83 14.56
C LYS A 4 -11.64 56.98 13.30
N TYR A 5 -10.84 57.37 12.29
CA TYR A 5 -10.77 56.64 11.02
C TYR A 5 -9.62 55.64 10.94
N ILE A 6 -8.62 55.75 11.84
CA ILE A 6 -7.46 54.86 11.83
C ILE A 6 -7.79 53.49 12.46
N PHE A 7 -8.78 53.42 13.34
CA PHE A 7 -9.16 52.17 14.04
C PHE A 7 -10.06 51.24 13.20
N THR A 8 -10.77 51.78 12.23
CA THR A 8 -11.63 50.99 11.36
C THR A 8 -10.90 50.30 10.20
N CYS A 9 -9.76 50.84 9.76
CA CYS A 9 -8.95 50.17 8.73
C CYS A 9 -8.10 48.99 9.26
N SER A 10 -7.72 49.01 10.55
CA SER A 10 -6.86 47.98 11.13
C SER A 10 -7.64 46.67 11.37
N VAL A 11 -8.96 46.76 11.58
CA VAL A 11 -9.79 45.56 11.81
C VAL A 11 -10.15 44.85 10.50
N PHE A 12 -10.15 45.57 9.37
CA PHE A 12 -10.45 44.97 8.06
C PHE A 12 -9.25 44.21 7.45
N PHE A 13 -8.01 44.54 7.83
CA PHE A 13 -6.82 43.81 7.36
C PHE A 13 -6.57 42.51 8.08
N ILE A 14 -7.20 42.26 9.25
CA ILE A 14 -7.04 41.00 10.00
C ILE A 14 -7.90 39.88 9.37
N PHE A 15 -8.92 40.20 8.59
CA PHE A 15 -9.77 39.22 7.88
C PHE A 15 -9.35 38.90 6.45
N LEU A 16 -8.31 39.56 5.92
CA LEU A 16 -7.65 39.17 4.65
C LEU A 16 -6.43 38.29 4.86
N GLY A 17 -6.22 37.79 6.09
CA GLY A 17 -5.28 36.69 6.37
C GLY A 17 -5.69 35.49 5.56
N CYS A 18 -4.88 35.18 4.56
CA CYS A 18 -4.90 34.03 3.68
C CYS A 18 -5.77 32.90 4.22
N ASN A 19 -6.96 32.70 3.65
CA ASN A 19 -7.61 31.41 3.61
C ASN A 19 -6.76 30.48 2.73
N LYS A 20 -5.57 30.07 3.22
CA LYS A 20 -4.98 28.81 2.82
C LYS A 20 -6.00 27.79 3.30
N LYS A 21 -6.84 27.34 2.36
CA LYS A 21 -7.69 26.18 2.58
C LYS A 21 -6.78 25.12 3.18
N ASP A 22 -7.00 24.75 4.44
CA ASP A 22 -6.22 23.69 5.06
C ASP A 22 -6.35 22.48 4.14
N LYS A 23 -5.21 21.95 3.69
CA LYS A 23 -5.20 20.74 2.87
C LYS A 23 -5.99 19.66 3.60
N ASP A 24 -6.83 18.94 2.87
CA ASP A 24 -7.53 17.81 3.45
C ASP A 24 -6.56 16.69 3.86
N CYS A 25 -7.03 15.71 4.60
CA CYS A 25 -6.15 14.65 5.10
C CYS A 25 -5.53 13.80 3.99
N TYR A 26 -6.23 13.67 2.86
CA TYR A 26 -5.72 12.93 1.71
C TYR A 26 -4.60 13.70 0.99
N GLU A 27 -4.73 15.00 0.81
CA GLU A 27 -3.65 15.84 0.26
C GLU A 27 -2.40 15.81 1.16
N LYS A 28 -2.60 15.90 2.49
CA LYS A 28 -1.50 15.78 3.46
C LYS A 28 -0.83 14.40 3.40
N TYR A 29 -1.63 13.34 3.23
CA TYR A 29 -1.12 11.99 3.02
C TYR A 29 -0.26 11.91 1.76
N GLN A 30 -0.71 12.45 0.63
CA GLN A 30 0.04 12.45 -0.63
C GLN A 30 1.38 13.17 -0.52
N ASP A 31 1.40 14.34 0.13
CA ASP A 31 2.64 15.09 0.37
C ASP A 31 3.64 14.29 1.23
N LEU A 32 3.17 13.65 2.30
CA LEU A 32 4.00 12.81 3.17
C LEU A 32 4.49 11.55 2.44
N TYR A 33 3.64 10.95 1.61
CA TYR A 33 4.00 9.78 0.81
C TYR A 33 5.12 10.11 -0.18
N LEU A 34 5.02 11.26 -0.86
CA LEU A 34 6.04 11.74 -1.77
C LEU A 34 7.35 12.05 -1.03
N LYS A 35 7.27 12.68 0.16
CA LYS A 35 8.44 12.92 1.01
C LYS A 35 9.14 11.60 1.38
N ARG A 36 8.38 10.59 1.81
CA ARG A 36 8.92 9.27 2.12
C ARG A 36 9.56 8.59 0.91
N TYR A 37 8.90 8.66 -0.24
CA TYR A 37 9.43 8.15 -1.49
C TYR A 37 10.79 8.78 -1.81
N ASN A 38 10.90 10.10 -1.70
CA ASN A 38 12.13 10.81 -1.92
C ASN A 38 13.23 10.44 -0.90
N LEU A 39 12.87 10.16 0.35
CA LEU A 39 13.83 9.66 1.35
C LEU A 39 14.36 8.27 0.96
N TRP A 40 13.51 7.39 0.43
CA TRP A 40 13.89 6.01 0.09
C TRP A 40 14.73 5.90 -1.19
N PHE A 41 14.41 6.70 -2.20
CA PHE A 41 15.06 6.62 -3.51
C PHE A 41 16.01 7.79 -3.77
N GLY A 42 16.11 8.72 -2.83
CA GLY A 42 16.79 9.97 -3.01
C GLY A 42 17.94 10.22 -2.05
N SER A 43 18.82 9.23 -1.85
CA SER A 43 20.12 9.51 -1.17
C SER A 43 20.90 10.63 -1.86
N GLU A 44 20.66 10.87 -3.16
CA GLU A 44 21.16 12.02 -3.89
C GLU A 44 20.51 13.34 -3.45
N ASN A 45 19.29 13.32 -2.91
CA ASN A 45 18.53 14.49 -2.48
C ASN A 45 18.70 14.85 -1.00
N HIS A 46 19.25 13.94 -0.19
CA HIS A 46 19.51 14.12 1.24
C HIS A 46 20.91 13.59 1.61
N PRO A 47 21.99 14.16 1.00
CA PRO A 47 23.35 13.69 1.26
C PRO A 47 23.81 13.88 2.71
N GLU A 48 23.09 14.75 3.47
CA GLU A 48 23.35 15.03 4.88
C GLU A 48 22.93 13.91 5.83
N ILE A 49 22.04 12.99 5.38
CA ILE A 49 21.56 11.86 6.21
C ILE A 49 21.98 10.55 5.57
N PRO A 50 22.98 9.85 6.12
CA PRO A 50 23.38 8.54 5.63
C PRO A 50 22.24 7.51 5.73
N ASN A 51 21.99 6.74 4.67
CA ASN A 51 20.91 5.77 4.57
C ASN A 51 20.88 4.66 5.65
N GLU A 52 21.96 4.47 6.37
CA GLU A 52 22.11 3.43 7.42
C GLU A 52 22.30 4.06 8.82
N SER A 53 21.89 5.31 9.00
CA SER A 53 21.99 6.00 10.29
C SER A 53 20.73 5.75 11.15
N ILE A 54 20.91 5.76 12.48
CA ILE A 54 19.79 5.72 13.45
C ILE A 54 18.82 6.88 13.19
N GLU A 55 19.33 8.02 12.79
CA GLU A 55 18.57 9.23 12.46
C GLU A 55 17.66 9.01 11.23
N TYR A 56 18.14 8.27 10.24
CA TYR A 56 17.37 7.90 9.06
C TYR A 56 16.22 6.93 9.41
N ASP A 57 16.49 5.92 10.22
CA ASP A 57 15.50 4.96 10.69
C ASP A 57 14.38 5.62 11.51
N GLU A 58 14.75 6.57 12.38
CA GLU A 58 13.79 7.35 13.15
C GLU A 58 12.92 8.23 12.25
N LEU A 59 13.50 8.87 11.24
CA LEU A 59 12.78 9.71 10.28
C LEU A 59 11.79 8.88 9.45
N ILE A 60 12.20 7.70 8.99
CA ILE A 60 11.31 6.76 8.27
C ILE A 60 10.17 6.32 9.17
N LYS A 61 10.45 5.97 10.44
CA LYS A 61 9.43 5.57 11.40
C LYS A 61 8.42 6.69 11.66
N GLN A 62 8.89 7.90 11.97
CA GLN A 62 8.02 9.06 12.20
C GLN A 62 7.15 9.38 10.98
N THR A 63 7.73 9.26 9.77
CA THR A 63 7.00 9.48 8.52
C THR A 63 5.92 8.40 8.32
N ASN A 64 6.24 7.13 8.61
CA ASN A 64 5.26 6.03 8.55
C ASN A 64 4.10 6.22 9.53
N ASP A 65 4.37 6.65 10.76
CA ASP A 65 3.33 6.91 11.76
C ASP A 65 2.44 8.07 11.33
N SER A 66 3.05 9.15 10.81
CA SER A 66 2.31 10.30 10.26
C SER A 66 1.42 9.90 9.07
N LEU A 67 1.92 9.07 8.16
CA LEU A 67 1.15 8.53 7.03
C LEU A 67 -0.07 7.73 7.50
N GLN A 68 0.07 6.90 8.55
CA GLN A 68 -1.04 6.14 9.10
C GLN A 68 -2.11 7.05 9.69
N ILE A 69 -1.71 8.10 10.43
CA ILE A 69 -2.63 9.09 11.02
C ILE A 69 -3.40 9.83 9.92
N MET A 70 -2.71 10.25 8.85
CA MET A 70 -3.36 10.96 7.74
C MET A 70 -4.33 10.06 6.97
N LEU A 71 -4.01 8.76 6.80
CA LEU A 71 -4.94 7.81 6.19
C LEU A 71 -6.17 7.55 7.06
N ASP A 72 -6.02 7.43 8.38
CA ASP A 72 -7.17 7.28 9.28
C ASP A 72 -8.09 8.51 9.22
N CYS A 73 -7.51 9.71 9.13
CA CYS A 73 -8.24 10.93 8.93
C CYS A 73 -8.95 10.96 7.56
N ALA A 74 -8.25 10.59 6.47
CA ALA A 74 -8.78 10.58 5.13
C ALA A 74 -9.93 9.56 4.98
N ILE A 75 -9.83 8.37 5.59
CA ILE A 75 -10.90 7.37 5.62
C ILE A 75 -12.13 7.93 6.34
N LYS A 76 -11.96 8.62 7.48
CA LYS A 76 -13.07 9.26 8.20
C LYS A 76 -13.76 10.35 7.38
N GLN A 77 -12.99 11.13 6.62
CA GLN A 77 -13.52 12.18 5.74
C GLN A 77 -14.21 11.60 4.50
N ASN A 78 -13.71 10.51 3.94
CA ASN A 78 -14.17 9.90 2.70
C ASN A 78 -14.33 8.37 2.84
N PRO A 79 -15.25 7.87 3.67
CA PRO A 79 -15.38 6.45 3.97
C PRO A 79 -15.75 5.57 2.76
N LYS A 80 -16.29 6.18 1.70
CA LYS A 80 -16.63 5.49 0.44
C LYS A 80 -15.48 5.38 -0.55
N ASN A 81 -14.31 5.98 -0.26
CA ASN A 81 -13.14 5.85 -1.12
C ASN A 81 -12.37 4.57 -0.78
N GLU A 82 -12.66 3.50 -1.52
CA GLU A 82 -12.09 2.17 -1.32
C GLU A 82 -10.56 2.12 -1.41
N MET A 83 -9.94 3.00 -2.22
CA MET A 83 -8.50 3.06 -2.36
C MET A 83 -7.77 3.43 -1.06
N LEU A 84 -8.41 4.21 -0.18
CA LEU A 84 -7.82 4.62 1.09
C LEU A 84 -7.59 3.40 2.02
N TYR A 85 -8.48 2.43 1.97
CA TYR A 85 -8.36 1.19 2.77
C TYR A 85 -7.17 0.33 2.27
N LEU A 86 -7.00 0.21 0.94
CA LEU A 86 -5.84 -0.48 0.38
C LEU A 86 -4.53 0.25 0.72
N TYR A 87 -4.51 1.59 0.63
CA TYR A 87 -3.35 2.38 1.04
C TYR A 87 -3.03 2.20 2.52
N LYS A 88 -4.04 2.12 3.39
CA LYS A 88 -3.84 1.87 4.81
C LYS A 88 -3.19 0.50 5.04
N MET A 89 -3.67 -0.55 4.38
CA MET A 89 -3.05 -1.88 4.48
C MET A 89 -1.59 -1.87 4.01
N LYS A 90 -1.30 -1.22 2.86
CA LYS A 90 0.07 -1.09 2.35
C LYS A 90 0.97 -0.32 3.32
N GLN A 91 0.47 0.75 3.96
CA GLN A 91 1.26 1.51 4.94
C GLN A 91 1.53 0.72 6.23
N LEU A 92 0.58 -0.07 6.70
CA LEU A 92 0.78 -0.97 7.83
C LEU A 92 1.86 -2.02 7.51
N TYR A 93 1.80 -2.61 6.32
CA TYR A 93 2.81 -3.56 5.84
C TYR A 93 4.21 -2.93 5.79
N LEU A 94 4.32 -1.75 5.15
CA LEU A 94 5.59 -1.02 5.02
C LEU A 94 6.18 -0.56 6.37
N ALA A 95 5.33 -0.44 7.39
CA ALA A 95 5.74 -0.18 8.77
C ALA A 95 6.10 -1.46 9.55
N GLY A 96 6.13 -2.63 8.89
CA GLY A 96 6.41 -3.92 9.52
C GLY A 96 5.29 -4.48 10.41
N LYS A 97 4.09 -3.86 10.36
CA LYS A 97 2.93 -4.23 11.20
C LYS A 97 2.11 -5.34 10.53
N LEU A 98 2.70 -6.51 10.29
CA LEU A 98 2.07 -7.62 9.54
C LEU A 98 0.75 -8.07 10.16
N LYS A 99 0.71 -8.26 11.49
CA LYS A 99 -0.49 -8.65 12.22
C LYS A 99 -1.61 -7.61 12.10
N ASP A 100 -1.27 -6.33 12.23
CA ASP A 100 -2.25 -5.25 12.08
C ASP A 100 -2.76 -5.20 10.64
N THR A 101 -1.88 -5.39 9.65
CA THR A 101 -2.26 -5.45 8.23
C THR A 101 -3.24 -6.59 7.99
N SER A 102 -2.94 -7.80 8.47
CA SER A 102 -3.82 -8.96 8.28
C SER A 102 -5.17 -8.81 9.00
N SER A 103 -5.21 -8.16 10.14
CA SER A 103 -6.44 -7.95 10.91
C SER A 103 -7.28 -6.77 10.42
N PHE A 104 -6.68 -5.79 9.76
CA PHE A 104 -7.37 -4.58 9.30
C PHE A 104 -8.56 -4.88 8.37
N LEU A 105 -8.45 -5.91 7.52
CA LEU A 105 -9.53 -6.32 6.63
C LEU A 105 -10.85 -6.60 7.38
N LYS A 106 -10.79 -7.09 8.63
CA LYS A 106 -11.97 -7.37 9.45
C LYS A 106 -12.72 -6.10 9.87
N THR A 107 -12.07 -4.94 9.81
CA THR A 107 -12.66 -3.63 10.14
C THR A 107 -13.29 -2.94 8.94
N VAL A 108 -13.08 -3.49 7.73
CA VAL A 108 -13.57 -2.91 6.48
C VAL A 108 -14.97 -3.41 6.20
N ASP A 109 -15.90 -2.48 6.04
CA ASP A 109 -17.26 -2.79 5.64
C ASP A 109 -17.29 -3.26 4.16
N LYS A 110 -17.76 -4.47 3.95
CA LYS A 110 -17.84 -5.09 2.61
C LYS A 110 -18.82 -4.38 1.67
N GLU A 111 -19.76 -3.62 2.21
CA GLU A 111 -20.71 -2.85 1.40
C GLU A 111 -20.08 -1.57 0.81
N ILE A 112 -18.99 -1.10 1.42
CA ILE A 112 -18.27 0.09 0.97
C ILE A 112 -17.29 -0.24 -0.15
N VAL A 113 -16.68 -1.44 -0.12
CA VAL A 113 -15.59 -1.84 -1.00
C VAL A 113 -16.11 -2.75 -2.11
N LYS A 114 -15.79 -2.42 -3.36
CA LYS A 114 -16.13 -3.26 -4.51
C LYS A 114 -15.50 -4.65 -4.40
N GLN A 115 -16.12 -5.62 -5.05
CA GLN A 115 -15.71 -7.02 -4.97
C GLN A 115 -14.26 -7.26 -5.42
N ASP A 116 -13.81 -6.60 -6.48
CA ASP A 116 -12.44 -6.68 -6.99
C ASP A 116 -11.41 -6.10 -5.99
N MET A 117 -11.72 -4.94 -5.41
CA MET A 117 -10.87 -4.34 -4.39
C MET A 117 -10.85 -5.19 -3.11
N TYR A 118 -12.00 -5.72 -2.69
CA TYR A 118 -12.08 -6.61 -1.53
C TYR A 118 -11.26 -7.89 -1.74
N PHE A 119 -11.27 -8.43 -2.96
CA PHE A 119 -10.40 -9.56 -3.32
C PHE A 119 -8.92 -9.21 -3.17
N GLN A 120 -8.48 -8.06 -3.70
CA GLN A 120 -7.08 -7.60 -3.56
C GLN A 120 -6.69 -7.46 -2.09
N MET A 121 -7.54 -6.82 -1.28
CA MET A 121 -7.31 -6.66 0.15
C MET A 121 -7.27 -8.00 0.88
N SER A 122 -8.12 -8.96 0.49
CA SER A 122 -8.14 -10.31 1.06
C SER A 122 -6.87 -11.08 0.75
N LEU A 123 -6.38 -11.00 -0.49
CA LEU A 123 -5.10 -11.59 -0.87
C LEU A 123 -3.97 -10.97 -0.05
N PHE A 124 -3.90 -9.65 0.00
CA PHE A 124 -2.87 -8.91 0.73
C PHE A 124 -2.87 -9.28 2.23
N SER A 125 -4.06 -9.34 2.85
CA SER A 125 -4.24 -9.78 4.24
C SER A 125 -3.74 -11.22 4.47
N THR A 126 -4.04 -12.13 3.54
CA THR A 126 -3.64 -13.53 3.62
C THR A 126 -2.12 -13.69 3.49
N LEU A 127 -1.49 -12.95 2.58
CA LEU A 127 -0.04 -12.93 2.41
C LEU A 127 0.67 -12.37 3.67
N CYS A 128 0.16 -11.27 4.25
CA CYS A 128 0.69 -10.72 5.50
C CYS A 128 0.59 -11.72 6.65
N ARG A 129 -0.53 -12.46 6.75
CA ARG A 129 -0.70 -13.48 7.79
C ARG A 129 0.28 -14.64 7.60
N GLU A 130 0.52 -15.08 6.38
CA GLU A 130 1.53 -16.09 6.11
C GLU A 130 2.92 -15.67 6.59
N LEU A 131 3.31 -14.41 6.29
CA LEU A 131 4.60 -13.87 6.71
C LEU A 131 4.71 -13.72 8.24
N ASP A 132 3.63 -13.33 8.91
CA ASP A 132 3.57 -13.13 10.36
C ASP A 132 3.61 -14.47 11.12
N GLU A 133 2.80 -15.43 10.70
CA GLU A 133 2.64 -16.72 11.36
C GLU A 133 3.68 -17.77 10.90
N ASN A 134 4.41 -17.49 9.82
CA ASN A 134 5.30 -18.44 9.13
C ASN A 134 4.60 -19.78 8.82
N LYS A 135 3.33 -19.70 8.43
CA LYS A 135 2.46 -20.85 8.13
C LYS A 135 1.63 -20.58 6.90
N ILE A 136 1.63 -21.52 5.95
CA ILE A 136 0.87 -21.38 4.71
C ILE A 136 -0.63 -21.53 4.98
N PRO A 137 -1.46 -20.50 4.74
CA PRO A 137 -2.90 -20.52 4.94
C PRO A 137 -3.62 -21.13 3.72
N ILE A 138 -3.42 -22.44 3.49
CA ILE A 138 -3.86 -23.16 2.27
C ILE A 138 -5.37 -22.97 2.00
N GLU A 139 -6.21 -23.06 3.02
CA GLU A 139 -7.66 -22.97 2.84
C GLU A 139 -8.12 -21.58 2.40
N ASP A 140 -7.42 -20.52 2.86
CA ASP A 140 -7.71 -19.17 2.42
C ASP A 140 -7.27 -18.94 0.97
N TYR A 141 -6.12 -19.49 0.57
CA TYR A 141 -5.71 -19.44 -0.84
C TYR A 141 -6.65 -20.22 -1.76
N LYS A 142 -7.16 -21.38 -1.32
CA LYS A 142 -8.19 -22.10 -2.06
C LYS A 142 -9.48 -21.28 -2.20
N LEU A 143 -9.86 -20.56 -1.15
CA LEU A 143 -11.03 -19.67 -1.20
C LEU A 143 -10.80 -18.52 -2.18
N LEU A 144 -9.63 -17.88 -2.11
CA LEU A 144 -9.25 -16.82 -3.06
C LEU A 144 -9.24 -17.32 -4.50
N LEU A 145 -8.70 -18.51 -4.77
CA LEU A 145 -8.72 -19.11 -6.10
C LEU A 145 -10.15 -19.34 -6.63
N LYS A 146 -11.08 -19.75 -5.76
CA LYS A 146 -12.50 -19.89 -6.13
C LYS A 146 -13.19 -18.55 -6.39
N GLN A 147 -12.75 -17.49 -5.71
CA GLN A 147 -13.29 -16.13 -5.87
C GLN A 147 -12.66 -15.39 -7.06
N TYR A 148 -11.53 -15.87 -7.52
CA TYR A 148 -10.83 -15.26 -8.66
C TYR A 148 -11.65 -15.39 -9.93
N SER A 149 -11.89 -14.26 -10.58
CA SER A 149 -12.48 -14.19 -11.92
C SER A 149 -11.74 -13.12 -12.71
N PRO A 150 -11.19 -13.43 -13.90
CA PRO A 150 -10.55 -12.44 -14.76
C PRO A 150 -11.46 -11.26 -15.12
N ASP A 151 -12.78 -11.51 -15.23
CA ASP A 151 -13.76 -10.48 -15.58
C ASP A 151 -14.02 -9.52 -14.41
N LEU A 152 -14.02 -10.04 -13.18
CA LEU A 152 -14.26 -9.26 -11.96
C LEU A 152 -12.98 -8.59 -11.43
N ASN A 153 -11.81 -9.07 -11.85
CA ASN A 153 -10.52 -8.59 -11.39
C ASN A 153 -9.66 -8.11 -12.57
N PRO A 154 -10.01 -6.99 -13.21
CA PRO A 154 -9.36 -6.52 -14.43
C PRO A 154 -7.86 -6.21 -14.27
N VAL A 155 -7.38 -5.99 -13.05
CA VAL A 155 -5.96 -5.80 -12.73
C VAL A 155 -5.18 -7.10 -12.90
N TYR A 156 -5.84 -8.25 -12.71
CA TYR A 156 -5.24 -9.59 -12.75
C TYR A 156 -5.78 -10.42 -13.94
N LYS A 157 -6.04 -9.79 -15.08
CA LYS A 157 -6.65 -10.42 -16.26
C LYS A 157 -5.89 -11.62 -16.80
N GLU A 158 -4.68 -11.82 -16.36
CA GLU A 158 -3.81 -12.82 -16.93
C GLU A 158 -3.86 -14.15 -16.17
N ARG A 159 -3.91 -15.24 -16.94
CA ARG A 159 -3.87 -16.62 -16.42
C ARG A 159 -2.63 -16.93 -15.55
N ALA A 160 -1.61 -16.08 -15.61
CA ALA A 160 -0.45 -16.13 -14.75
C ALA A 160 -0.81 -15.89 -13.27
N PHE A 161 -1.85 -15.11 -12.98
CA PHE A 161 -2.32 -14.92 -11.63
C PHE A 161 -2.96 -16.19 -11.04
N GLU A 162 -3.68 -16.97 -11.85
CA GLU A 162 -4.15 -18.30 -11.45
C GLU A 162 -2.98 -19.24 -11.12
N LEU A 163 -1.92 -19.21 -11.93
CA LEU A 163 -0.71 -19.97 -11.67
C LEU A 163 -0.05 -19.55 -10.36
N PHE A 164 -0.04 -18.26 -10.07
CA PHE A 164 0.47 -17.75 -8.81
C PHE A 164 -0.36 -18.21 -7.61
N LEU A 165 -1.68 -18.12 -7.67
CA LEU A 165 -2.56 -18.64 -6.61
C LEU A 165 -2.39 -20.15 -6.43
N SER A 166 -2.25 -20.90 -7.54
CA SER A 166 -1.95 -22.33 -7.49
C SER A 166 -0.61 -22.62 -6.82
N TYR A 167 0.42 -21.83 -7.13
CA TYR A 167 1.70 -21.91 -6.46
C TYR A 167 1.60 -21.64 -4.95
N LEU A 168 0.83 -20.62 -4.54
CA LEU A 168 0.62 -20.32 -3.12
C LEU A 168 0.01 -21.51 -2.37
N ILE A 169 -0.83 -22.31 -3.04
CA ILE A 169 -1.46 -23.51 -2.46
C ILE A 169 -0.49 -24.70 -2.45
N THR A 170 0.18 -24.98 -3.57
CA THR A 170 1.00 -26.19 -3.76
C THR A 170 2.40 -26.07 -3.20
N ASN A 171 2.90 -24.84 -3.06
CA ASN A 171 4.28 -24.50 -2.70
C ASN A 171 5.32 -25.18 -3.63
N ASN A 172 4.95 -25.48 -4.87
CA ASN A 172 5.81 -26.10 -5.86
C ASN A 172 6.40 -25.05 -6.81
N LEU A 173 7.57 -24.53 -6.45
CA LEU A 173 8.24 -23.45 -7.19
C LEU A 173 8.71 -23.91 -8.57
N ASP A 174 9.19 -25.15 -8.70
CA ASP A 174 9.71 -25.67 -9.97
C ASP A 174 8.58 -25.83 -10.99
N GLU A 175 7.44 -26.35 -10.57
CA GLU A 175 6.27 -26.43 -11.41
C GLU A 175 5.74 -25.03 -11.80
N PHE A 176 5.70 -24.11 -10.87
CA PHE A 176 5.30 -22.73 -11.13
C PHE A 176 6.21 -22.08 -12.19
N LYS A 177 7.53 -22.19 -12.05
CA LYS A 177 8.52 -21.69 -13.02
C LYS A 177 8.34 -22.32 -14.40
N LYS A 178 8.17 -23.65 -14.44
CA LYS A 178 7.95 -24.40 -15.69
C LYS A 178 6.69 -23.96 -16.43
N GLU A 179 5.57 -23.83 -15.72
CA GLU A 179 4.31 -23.38 -16.32
C GLU A 179 4.34 -21.92 -16.76
N LEU A 180 5.04 -21.04 -16.01
CA LEU A 180 5.29 -19.67 -16.44
C LEU A 180 6.12 -19.62 -17.73
N GLN A 181 7.24 -20.34 -17.80
CA GLN A 181 8.09 -20.38 -19.00
C GLN A 181 7.37 -20.95 -20.21
N LYS A 182 6.57 -22.00 -20.03
CA LYS A 182 5.78 -22.59 -21.10
C LYS A 182 4.79 -21.59 -21.71
N LYS A 183 4.26 -20.69 -20.89
CA LYS A 183 3.20 -19.76 -21.26
C LYS A 183 3.72 -18.41 -21.70
N TYR A 184 4.80 -17.95 -21.10
CA TYR A 184 5.43 -16.64 -21.29
C TYR A 184 6.92 -16.85 -21.63
N SER A 185 7.22 -17.15 -22.87
CA SER A 185 8.58 -17.47 -23.35
C SER A 185 9.62 -16.36 -23.13
N LYS A 186 9.22 -15.18 -22.68
CA LYS A 186 10.09 -14.03 -22.38
C LYS A 186 10.14 -13.66 -20.90
N THR A 187 9.42 -14.38 -20.02
CA THR A 187 9.44 -14.05 -18.59
C THR A 187 10.68 -14.62 -17.95
N ILE A 188 11.67 -13.79 -17.73
CA ILE A 188 12.82 -14.13 -16.88
C ILE A 188 12.37 -13.80 -15.44
N LEU A 189 12.06 -14.84 -14.67
CA LEU A 189 11.95 -14.67 -13.23
C LEU A 189 13.32 -14.23 -12.72
N PRO A 190 13.42 -13.15 -11.95
CA PRO A 190 14.66 -12.76 -11.33
C PRO A 190 15.29 -13.95 -10.60
N GLU A 191 16.60 -14.14 -10.76
CA GLU A 191 17.36 -15.27 -10.18
C GLU A 191 17.23 -15.32 -8.64
N ASP A 192 16.93 -14.19 -8.02
CA ASP A 192 16.75 -14.04 -6.58
C ASP A 192 15.37 -14.49 -6.07
N LEU A 193 14.42 -14.83 -6.95
CA LEU A 193 13.15 -15.43 -6.57
C LEU A 193 13.29 -16.95 -6.32
N ASN A 194 14.15 -17.31 -5.36
CA ASN A 194 14.42 -18.71 -5.04
C ASN A 194 13.64 -19.19 -3.81
N ASP A 195 13.04 -18.31 -3.05
CA ASP A 195 12.26 -18.69 -1.89
C ASP A 195 10.89 -18.03 -1.88
N ARG A 196 9.94 -18.69 -1.22
CA ARG A 196 8.54 -18.30 -1.14
C ARG A 196 8.36 -16.93 -0.49
N LYS A 197 9.11 -16.64 0.57
CA LYS A 197 9.00 -15.38 1.29
C LYS A 197 9.35 -14.21 0.38
N ARG A 198 10.46 -14.30 -0.36
CA ARG A 198 10.88 -13.28 -1.33
C ARG A 198 9.87 -13.10 -2.44
N ILE A 199 9.28 -14.18 -2.96
CA ILE A 199 8.23 -14.10 -3.98
C ILE A 199 7.04 -13.32 -3.44
N ILE A 200 6.58 -13.63 -2.22
CA ILE A 200 5.46 -12.93 -1.58
C ILE A 200 5.79 -11.45 -1.36
N GLU A 201 6.94 -11.13 -0.77
CA GLU A 201 7.37 -9.75 -0.52
C GLU A 201 7.46 -8.94 -1.81
N ASN A 202 8.02 -9.51 -2.86
CA ASN A 202 8.11 -8.85 -4.17
C ASN A 202 6.73 -8.54 -4.76
N ILE A 203 5.79 -9.49 -4.71
CA ILE A 203 4.42 -9.27 -5.19
C ILE A 203 3.71 -8.20 -4.37
N MET A 204 3.88 -8.19 -3.04
CA MET A 204 3.29 -7.18 -2.18
C MET A 204 3.85 -5.78 -2.44
N MET A 205 5.15 -5.67 -2.75
CA MET A 205 5.80 -4.38 -3.02
C MET A 205 5.51 -3.83 -4.41
N ARG A 206 5.54 -4.67 -5.43
CA ARG A 206 5.50 -4.25 -6.84
C ARG A 206 4.20 -4.63 -7.55
N GLY A 207 3.37 -5.48 -6.89
CA GLY A 207 2.17 -6.03 -7.52
C GLY A 207 2.51 -7.08 -8.57
N ASP A 208 1.63 -7.22 -9.55
CA ASP A 208 1.73 -8.17 -10.66
C ASP A 208 2.88 -7.90 -11.64
N ARG A 209 3.38 -6.65 -11.72
CA ARG A 209 4.43 -6.25 -12.67
C ARG A 209 5.70 -7.05 -12.61
N LEU A 210 6.04 -7.63 -11.45
CA LEU A 210 7.25 -8.45 -11.29
C LEU A 210 7.19 -9.82 -11.94
N ILE A 211 6.00 -10.32 -12.14
CA ILE A 211 5.81 -11.66 -12.71
C ILE A 211 5.58 -11.55 -14.22
N PHE A 212 5.17 -10.37 -14.72
CA PHE A 212 4.59 -10.22 -16.04
C PHE A 212 5.19 -9.12 -16.92
N ASP A 213 6.18 -8.35 -16.44
CA ASP A 213 7.01 -7.46 -17.25
C ASP A 213 8.20 -8.25 -17.82
#